data_a18ec8182ca0eabe11bbd81968b56b5b
#
_entry.id   a18ec8182ca0eabe11bbd81968b56b5b
#
_cell.length_a   1.000
_cell.length_b   1.000
_cell.length_c   1.000
_cell.angle_alpha   90.00
_cell.angle_beta   90.00
_cell.angle_gamma   90.00
#
_symmetry.space_group_name_H-M   'P 1'
#
loop_
_entity.id
_entity.type
_entity.pdbx_description
1 polymer ?
#
loop_
_entity_poly.entity_id
_entity_poly.type
_entity_poly.pdbx_seq_one_letter_code
_entity_poly.pdbx_strand_id
1 'polypeptide(L)'
;MTDNTRTNSESDFDWFKQNGIFMPMINDTGRNIAYKAAIEQAAPGKVVCDIGTGTGFLSILAAKAGAKHVYSVEMDPGRAQFARKIIEQVGLSDKITVINSNFYDTDIKADLYISETIGSQIFNEFTIEIAAHALRHGGVYLPGSFDIHVEIFEDHPIFPLVTSTSQAFEFQPDISIDPKFEELINKGFQQQHPLDQTLYRANTINNLFTVLPKFNDLKLNKLYESPKITVDLNGPVDQSAIRFTIPKSEFDFPYTYVAVVFWTAHMYDNVTMNVRDTWWGNPAKTVLPHTRTPNADLEIWYDPAITDWRLKY
;
A
#
# COMPACT_ATOMS: atom_id res chain seq x y z
N MET A 1 -29.64 -38.68 5.47
CA MET A 1 -29.91 -37.23 5.27
C MET A 1 -29.05 -36.51 6.25
N THR A 2 -27.85 -36.12 5.82
CA THR A 2 -26.89 -35.38 6.63
C THR A 2 -27.15 -33.89 6.38
N ASP A 3 -27.50 -33.21 7.47
CA ASP A 3 -27.81 -31.81 7.56
C ASP A 3 -26.57 -30.97 7.13
N ASN A 4 -26.70 -30.31 6.00
CA ASN A 4 -25.63 -29.54 5.35
C ASN A 4 -25.82 -28.04 5.60
N THR A 5 -26.23 -27.67 6.81
CA THR A 5 -26.26 -26.29 7.31
C THR A 5 -24.95 -25.92 7.99
N ARG A 6 -23.79 -26.04 7.28
CA ARG A 6 -22.63 -25.23 7.61
C ARG A 6 -22.97 -23.79 7.22
N THR A 7 -23.19 -22.99 8.22
CA THR A 7 -23.51 -21.57 8.06
C THR A 7 -22.41 -20.86 7.30
N ASN A 8 -22.77 -20.14 6.23
CA ASN A 8 -21.87 -19.33 5.38
C ASN A 8 -21.00 -18.32 6.16
N SER A 9 -21.24 -18.11 7.44
CA SER A 9 -20.48 -17.21 8.31
C SER A 9 -19.09 -17.73 8.68
N GLU A 10 -18.89 -19.05 8.83
CA GLU A 10 -17.57 -19.61 9.17
C GLU A 10 -16.56 -19.50 8.02
N SER A 11 -17.01 -19.64 6.77
CA SER A 11 -16.12 -19.56 5.60
C SER A 11 -15.58 -18.14 5.35
N ASP A 12 -16.31 -17.11 5.78
CA ASP A 12 -15.93 -15.71 5.56
C ASP A 12 -14.83 -15.27 6.54
N PHE A 13 -14.85 -15.81 7.75
CA PHE A 13 -13.81 -15.59 8.75
C PHE A 13 -12.54 -16.38 8.48
N ASP A 14 -12.64 -17.57 7.89
CA ASP A 14 -11.46 -18.33 7.46
C ASP A 14 -10.68 -17.59 6.39
N TRP A 15 -11.36 -16.83 5.52
CA TRP A 15 -10.70 -15.98 4.55
C TRP A 15 -9.89 -14.85 5.22
N PHE A 16 -10.43 -14.19 6.24
CA PHE A 16 -9.71 -13.16 7.01
C PHE A 16 -8.47 -13.73 7.70
N LYS A 17 -8.56 -14.93 8.26
CA LYS A 17 -7.42 -15.63 8.87
C LYS A 17 -6.30 -15.89 7.86
N GLN A 18 -6.67 -16.25 6.62
CA GLN A 18 -5.72 -16.54 5.56
C GLN A 18 -5.12 -15.27 4.92
N ASN A 19 -5.83 -14.14 5.02
CA ASN A 19 -5.46 -12.87 4.38
C ASN A 19 -5.13 -11.75 5.37
N GLY A 20 -4.55 -12.09 6.50
CA GLY A 20 -4.18 -11.16 7.58
C GLY A 20 -3.32 -9.95 7.17
N ILE A 21 -2.79 -9.95 5.95
CA ILE A 21 -2.06 -8.82 5.37
C ILE A 21 -2.92 -7.55 5.23
N PHE A 22 -4.25 -7.69 5.09
CA PHE A 22 -5.13 -6.53 4.98
C PHE A 22 -5.28 -5.73 6.29
N MET A 23 -4.97 -6.34 7.41
CA MET A 23 -5.17 -5.71 8.70
C MET A 23 -4.21 -4.54 8.96
N PRO A 24 -2.91 -4.69 8.72
CA PRO A 24 -2.00 -3.55 8.79
C PRO A 24 -2.40 -2.42 7.85
N MET A 25 -2.89 -2.76 6.65
CA MET A 25 -3.34 -1.78 5.66
C MET A 25 -4.60 -1.02 6.10
N ILE A 26 -5.59 -1.73 6.64
CA ILE A 26 -6.84 -1.12 7.14
C ILE A 26 -6.56 -0.24 8.36
N ASN A 27 -5.56 -0.58 9.17
CA ASN A 27 -5.15 0.19 10.35
C ASN A 27 -4.12 1.28 10.05
N ASP A 28 -3.70 1.43 8.81
CA ASP A 28 -2.74 2.46 8.42
C ASP A 28 -3.44 3.82 8.31
N THR A 29 -3.46 4.55 9.41
CA THR A 29 -4.10 5.86 9.52
C THR A 29 -3.57 6.86 8.50
N GLY A 30 -2.25 6.95 8.32
CA GLY A 30 -1.63 7.88 7.38
C GLY A 30 -2.10 7.63 5.94
N ARG A 31 -2.08 6.35 5.52
CA ARG A 31 -2.57 5.91 4.23
C ARG A 31 -4.06 6.25 4.04
N ASN A 32 -4.86 5.85 5.02
CA ASN A 32 -6.31 5.96 4.93
C ASN A 32 -6.79 7.42 4.89
N ILE A 33 -6.16 8.32 5.67
CA ILE A 33 -6.44 9.77 5.63
C ILE A 33 -6.16 10.34 4.25
N ALA A 34 -5.00 10.00 3.67
CA ALA A 34 -4.61 10.51 2.36
C ALA A 34 -5.56 10.03 1.25
N TYR A 35 -5.87 8.71 1.21
CA TYR A 35 -6.83 8.19 0.23
C TYR A 35 -8.22 8.80 0.43
N LYS A 36 -8.72 8.88 1.67
CA LYS A 36 -10.02 9.48 1.96
C LYS A 36 -10.08 10.91 1.47
N ALA A 37 -9.13 11.77 1.84
CA ALA A 37 -9.10 13.16 1.45
C ALA A 37 -9.02 13.36 -0.08
N ALA A 38 -8.22 12.55 -0.77
CA ALA A 38 -8.09 12.60 -2.21
C ALA A 38 -9.38 12.12 -2.92
N ILE A 39 -9.99 11.03 -2.45
CA ILE A 39 -11.24 10.49 -3.01
C ILE A 39 -12.40 11.45 -2.79
N GLU A 40 -12.50 12.08 -1.63
CA GLU A 40 -13.54 13.08 -1.33
C GLU A 40 -13.49 14.27 -2.27
N GLN A 41 -12.32 14.66 -2.76
CA GLN A 41 -12.14 15.72 -3.74
C GLN A 41 -12.35 15.21 -5.18
N ALA A 42 -11.87 14.01 -5.49
CA ALA A 42 -11.80 13.53 -6.87
C ALA A 42 -13.07 12.82 -7.34
N ALA A 43 -13.80 12.09 -6.47
CA ALA A 43 -14.86 11.17 -6.87
C ALA A 43 -16.25 11.77 -7.11
N PRO A 44 -16.66 12.93 -6.53
CA PRO A 44 -18.03 13.40 -6.65
C PRO A 44 -18.51 13.50 -8.08
N GLY A 45 -19.67 12.86 -8.39
CA GLY A 45 -20.31 12.85 -9.70
C GLY A 45 -19.62 12.02 -10.79
N LYS A 46 -18.48 11.41 -10.51
CA LYS A 46 -17.69 10.65 -11.47
C LYS A 46 -18.01 9.15 -11.45
N VAL A 47 -17.77 8.50 -12.59
CA VAL A 47 -17.61 7.05 -12.66
C VAL A 47 -16.21 6.72 -12.19
N VAL A 48 -16.11 5.85 -11.19
CA VAL A 48 -14.86 5.46 -10.55
C VAL A 48 -14.57 3.98 -10.82
N CYS A 49 -13.31 3.64 -11.06
CA CYS A 49 -12.82 2.26 -11.07
C CYS A 49 -11.80 2.08 -9.96
N ASP A 50 -12.09 1.20 -9.01
CA ASP A 50 -11.20 0.77 -7.93
C ASP A 50 -10.53 -0.53 -8.35
N ILE A 51 -9.21 -0.49 -8.56
CA ILE A 51 -8.41 -1.59 -9.12
C ILE A 51 -7.68 -2.31 -7.99
N GLY A 52 -7.96 -3.61 -7.83
CA GLY A 52 -7.46 -4.39 -6.70
C GLY A 52 -8.20 -4.07 -5.41
N THR A 53 -9.54 -4.11 -5.47
CA THR A 53 -10.40 -3.58 -4.39
C THR A 53 -10.21 -4.24 -3.02
N GLY A 54 -9.71 -5.48 -2.98
CA GLY A 54 -9.46 -6.23 -1.75
C GLY A 54 -10.71 -6.35 -0.87
N THR A 55 -10.79 -5.53 0.18
CA THR A 55 -11.93 -5.50 1.11
C THR A 55 -13.11 -4.62 0.65
N GLY A 56 -12.96 -3.90 -0.45
CA GLY A 56 -13.95 -2.90 -0.91
C GLY A 56 -13.79 -1.52 -0.25
N PHE A 57 -12.74 -1.31 0.52
CA PHE A 57 -12.54 -0.11 1.32
C PHE A 57 -12.54 1.19 0.49
N LEU A 58 -11.70 1.27 -0.56
CA LEU A 58 -11.62 2.47 -1.40
C LEU A 58 -12.89 2.66 -2.23
N SER A 59 -13.51 1.57 -2.68
CA SER A 59 -14.81 1.61 -3.35
C SER A 59 -15.91 2.21 -2.47
N ILE A 60 -15.95 1.83 -1.19
CA ILE A 60 -16.91 2.37 -0.20
C ILE A 60 -16.64 3.87 0.03
N LEU A 61 -15.38 4.28 0.16
CA LEU A 61 -15.01 5.69 0.27
C LEU A 61 -15.50 6.49 -0.95
N ALA A 62 -15.25 5.98 -2.17
CA ALA A 62 -15.66 6.66 -3.40
C ALA A 62 -17.20 6.79 -3.52
N ALA A 63 -17.93 5.72 -3.20
CA ALA A 63 -19.39 5.77 -3.23
C ALA A 63 -19.97 6.76 -2.20
N LYS A 64 -19.40 6.80 -0.99
CA LYS A 64 -19.79 7.75 0.07
C LYS A 64 -19.39 9.18 -0.26
N ALA A 65 -18.29 9.39 -0.95
CA ALA A 65 -17.88 10.70 -1.46
C ALA A 65 -18.78 11.24 -2.58
N GLY A 66 -19.77 10.45 -3.04
CA GLY A 66 -20.73 10.88 -4.05
C GLY A 66 -20.33 10.51 -5.48
N ALA A 67 -19.54 9.45 -5.67
CA ALA A 67 -19.34 8.89 -7.01
C ALA A 67 -20.69 8.55 -7.66
N LYS A 68 -20.77 8.75 -8.97
CA LYS A 68 -21.95 8.39 -9.76
C LYS A 68 -22.14 6.88 -9.77
N HIS A 69 -21.07 6.14 -9.96
CA HIS A 69 -20.98 4.69 -9.87
C HIS A 69 -19.54 4.26 -9.62
N VAL A 70 -19.33 3.11 -8.98
CA VAL A 70 -18.02 2.53 -8.72
C VAL A 70 -17.94 1.12 -9.30
N TYR A 71 -16.98 0.89 -10.16
CA TYR A 71 -16.56 -0.44 -10.58
C TYR A 71 -15.41 -0.90 -9.70
N SER A 72 -15.61 -1.98 -8.98
CA SER A 72 -14.71 -2.52 -7.96
C SER A 72 -14.11 -3.81 -8.52
N VAL A 73 -12.86 -3.78 -9.01
CA VAL A 73 -12.24 -4.90 -9.72
C VAL A 73 -11.31 -5.67 -8.80
N GLU A 74 -11.48 -6.97 -8.73
CA GLU A 74 -10.65 -7.87 -7.92
C GLU A 74 -10.44 -9.20 -8.64
N MET A 75 -9.17 -9.59 -8.81
CA MET A 75 -8.84 -10.82 -9.54
C MET A 75 -9.03 -12.09 -8.71
N ASP A 76 -8.82 -12.01 -7.40
CA ASP A 76 -9.01 -13.14 -6.49
C ASP A 76 -10.50 -13.36 -6.21
N PRO A 77 -11.06 -14.56 -6.51
CA PRO A 77 -12.49 -14.82 -6.33
C PRO A 77 -12.96 -14.70 -4.87
N GLY A 78 -12.13 -15.11 -3.92
CA GLY A 78 -12.44 -15.05 -2.49
C GLY A 78 -12.54 -13.61 -2.00
N ARG A 79 -11.58 -12.76 -2.40
CA ARG A 79 -11.58 -11.32 -2.10
C ARG A 79 -12.74 -10.61 -2.76
N ALA A 80 -13.03 -10.91 -4.02
CA ALA A 80 -14.17 -10.34 -4.72
C ALA A 80 -15.50 -10.71 -4.05
N GLN A 81 -15.65 -11.96 -3.60
CA GLN A 81 -16.83 -12.39 -2.84
C GLN A 81 -16.93 -11.68 -1.49
N PHE A 82 -15.80 -11.52 -0.80
CA PHE A 82 -15.74 -10.81 0.46
C PHE A 82 -16.14 -9.34 0.29
N ALA A 83 -15.56 -8.63 -0.69
CA ALA A 83 -15.93 -7.26 -1.00
C ALA A 83 -17.43 -7.11 -1.29
N ARG A 84 -18.04 -8.03 -2.06
CA ARG A 84 -19.49 -8.01 -2.34
C ARG A 84 -20.31 -8.06 -1.06
N LYS A 85 -19.94 -8.96 -0.13
CA LYS A 85 -20.66 -9.10 1.15
C LYS A 85 -20.55 -7.85 2.02
N ILE A 86 -19.35 -7.27 2.11
CA ILE A 86 -19.16 -6.02 2.84
C ILE A 86 -20.01 -4.88 2.21
N ILE A 87 -19.94 -4.72 0.89
CA ILE A 87 -20.68 -3.70 0.15
C ILE A 87 -22.20 -3.85 0.31
N GLU A 88 -22.70 -5.09 0.28
CA GLU A 88 -24.10 -5.39 0.54
C GLU A 88 -24.51 -5.03 1.97
N GLN A 89 -23.71 -5.39 2.95
CA GLN A 89 -23.99 -5.13 4.35
C GLN A 89 -23.94 -3.64 4.72
N VAL A 90 -23.10 -2.85 4.07
CA VAL A 90 -23.07 -1.39 4.23
C VAL A 90 -24.16 -0.69 3.39
N GLY A 91 -24.92 -1.43 2.57
CA GLY A 91 -26.06 -0.93 1.82
C GLY A 91 -25.67 -0.11 0.58
N LEU A 92 -24.55 -0.45 -0.08
CA LEU A 92 -24.03 0.28 -1.25
C LEU A 92 -24.05 -0.51 -2.56
N SER A 93 -24.78 -1.64 -2.62
CA SER A 93 -24.84 -2.51 -3.81
C SER A 93 -25.48 -1.85 -5.05
N ASP A 94 -26.25 -0.79 -4.86
CA ASP A 94 -26.79 0.05 -5.94
C ASP A 94 -25.76 1.01 -6.54
N LYS A 95 -24.72 1.33 -5.78
CA LYS A 95 -23.63 2.26 -6.16
C LYS A 95 -22.36 1.58 -6.61
N ILE A 96 -22.10 0.35 -6.16
CA ILE A 96 -20.84 -0.34 -6.38
C ILE A 96 -21.11 -1.68 -7.07
N THR A 97 -20.45 -1.91 -8.21
CA THR A 97 -20.46 -3.20 -8.92
C THR A 97 -19.11 -3.87 -8.74
N VAL A 98 -19.08 -5.03 -8.06
CA VAL A 98 -17.85 -5.81 -7.91
C VAL A 98 -17.70 -6.77 -9.10
N ILE A 99 -16.57 -6.64 -9.78
CA ILE A 99 -16.18 -7.44 -10.95
C ILE A 99 -15.02 -8.35 -10.54
N ASN A 100 -15.26 -9.66 -10.56
CA ASN A 100 -14.20 -10.62 -10.37
C ASN A 100 -13.49 -10.90 -11.69
N SER A 101 -12.41 -10.20 -11.93
CA SER A 101 -11.58 -10.29 -13.13
C SER A 101 -10.19 -9.74 -12.88
N ASN A 102 -9.23 -10.16 -13.69
CA ASN A 102 -8.00 -9.39 -13.82
C ASN A 102 -8.35 -8.05 -14.51
N PHE A 103 -7.84 -6.95 -13.98
CA PHE A 103 -8.13 -5.62 -14.53
C PHE A 103 -7.71 -5.48 -15.99
N TYR A 104 -6.60 -6.11 -16.39
CA TYR A 104 -6.15 -6.11 -17.79
C TYR A 104 -7.12 -6.78 -18.79
N ASP A 105 -7.99 -7.65 -18.29
CA ASP A 105 -9.00 -8.34 -19.10
C ASP A 105 -10.33 -7.57 -19.16
N THR A 106 -10.37 -6.37 -18.55
CA THR A 106 -11.56 -5.51 -18.54
C THR A 106 -11.42 -4.34 -19.51
N ASP A 107 -12.55 -3.84 -20.00
CA ASP A 107 -12.63 -2.62 -20.83
C ASP A 107 -13.39 -1.50 -20.12
N ILE A 108 -13.16 -1.36 -18.81
CA ILE A 108 -13.84 -0.37 -17.98
C ILE A 108 -13.34 1.02 -18.34
N LYS A 109 -14.29 1.90 -18.66
CA LYS A 109 -14.07 3.33 -18.86
C LYS A 109 -14.55 4.09 -17.65
N ALA A 110 -13.64 4.77 -16.98
CA ALA A 110 -13.91 5.56 -15.79
C ALA A 110 -13.34 6.98 -15.92
N ASP A 111 -13.93 7.90 -15.21
CA ASP A 111 -13.41 9.28 -15.09
C ASP A 111 -12.25 9.34 -14.09
N LEU A 112 -12.26 8.42 -13.11
CA LEU A 112 -11.26 8.29 -12.06
C LEU A 112 -10.92 6.83 -11.83
N TYR A 113 -9.65 6.48 -11.92
CA TYR A 113 -9.12 5.18 -11.53
C TYR A 113 -8.39 5.33 -10.20
N ILE A 114 -8.72 4.47 -9.25
CA ILE A 114 -8.10 4.43 -7.93
C ILE A 114 -7.42 3.08 -7.80
N SER A 115 -6.20 3.06 -7.32
CA SER A 115 -5.51 1.83 -6.98
C SER A 115 -4.66 2.01 -5.74
N GLU A 116 -4.62 0.98 -4.92
CA GLU A 116 -3.64 0.84 -3.86
C GLU A 116 -2.83 -0.43 -4.14
N THR A 117 -1.93 -0.30 -5.09
CA THR A 117 -0.95 -1.30 -5.53
C THR A 117 0.48 -0.81 -5.28
N ILE A 118 0.64 -0.05 -4.18
CA ILE A 118 1.94 0.43 -3.74
C ILE A 118 2.57 -0.68 -2.91
N GLY A 119 3.52 -1.38 -3.50
CA GLY A 119 4.22 -2.44 -2.79
C GLY A 119 5.37 -1.95 -1.92
N SER A 120 6.07 -2.88 -1.28
CA SER A 120 7.22 -2.58 -0.43
C SER A 120 8.37 -1.88 -1.17
N GLN A 121 8.43 -2.05 -2.49
CA GLN A 121 9.43 -1.43 -3.37
C GLN A 121 8.80 -0.32 -4.25
N ILE A 122 7.71 0.28 -3.82
CA ILE A 122 6.89 1.29 -4.47
C ILE A 122 6.11 0.71 -5.66
N PHE A 123 6.79 0.25 -6.71
CA PHE A 123 6.18 -0.18 -7.97
C PHE A 123 6.17 -1.70 -8.18
N ASN A 124 6.56 -2.50 -7.18
CA ASN A 124 6.65 -3.95 -7.32
C ASN A 124 5.28 -4.68 -7.38
N GLU A 125 4.18 -3.95 -7.26
CA GLU A 125 2.82 -4.43 -7.52
C GLU A 125 2.26 -3.89 -8.85
N PHE A 126 3.15 -3.57 -9.81
CA PHE A 126 2.81 -3.13 -11.16
C PHE A 126 2.03 -1.81 -11.24
N THR A 127 2.23 -0.90 -10.29
CA THR A 127 1.51 0.40 -10.22
C THR A 127 1.63 1.21 -11.51
N ILE A 128 2.82 1.24 -12.13
CA ILE A 128 3.09 1.98 -13.37
C ILE A 128 2.32 1.36 -14.54
N GLU A 129 2.36 0.05 -14.68
CA GLU A 129 1.70 -0.70 -15.74
C GLU A 129 0.17 -0.62 -15.61
N ILE A 130 -0.33 -0.72 -14.38
CA ILE A 130 -1.77 -0.57 -14.07
C ILE A 130 -2.23 0.84 -14.46
N ALA A 131 -1.50 1.88 -14.09
CA ALA A 131 -1.83 3.25 -14.43
C ALA A 131 -1.85 3.46 -15.96
N ALA A 132 -0.81 3.01 -16.65
CA ALA A 132 -0.74 3.09 -18.11
C ALA A 132 -1.90 2.36 -18.80
N HIS A 133 -2.28 1.18 -18.31
CA HIS A 133 -3.42 0.43 -18.82
C HIS A 133 -4.76 1.13 -18.54
N ALA A 134 -4.95 1.67 -17.34
CA ALA A 134 -6.15 2.39 -16.94
C ALA A 134 -6.38 3.61 -17.85
N LEU A 135 -5.34 4.39 -18.05
CA LEU A 135 -5.41 5.66 -18.78
C LEU A 135 -5.54 5.52 -20.31
N ARG A 136 -5.46 4.31 -20.88
CA ARG A 136 -5.70 4.10 -22.33
C ARG A 136 -7.06 4.58 -22.81
N HIS A 137 -8.02 4.72 -21.89
CA HIS A 137 -9.38 5.23 -22.17
C HIS A 137 -9.58 6.67 -21.71
N GLY A 138 -8.54 7.37 -21.27
CA GLY A 138 -8.61 8.67 -20.63
C GLY A 138 -8.96 8.55 -19.15
N GLY A 139 -9.32 9.66 -18.52
CA GLY A 139 -9.56 9.75 -17.08
C GLY A 139 -8.33 10.19 -16.30
N VAL A 140 -8.38 10.04 -14.98
CA VAL A 140 -7.31 10.39 -14.05
C VAL A 140 -7.00 9.21 -13.17
N TYR A 141 -5.72 8.95 -12.91
CA TYR A 141 -5.27 7.89 -12.00
C TYR A 141 -4.86 8.47 -10.65
N LEU A 142 -5.22 7.79 -9.58
CA LEU A 142 -4.94 8.12 -8.19
C LEU A 142 -4.26 6.92 -7.51
N PRO A 143 -3.04 7.11 -6.95
CA PRO A 143 -2.25 8.35 -6.82
C PRO A 143 -1.72 8.87 -8.16
N GLY A 144 -1.62 10.21 -8.27
CA GLY A 144 -1.24 10.86 -9.55
C GLY A 144 0.25 10.78 -9.88
N SER A 145 1.11 10.93 -8.89
CA SER A 145 2.56 10.87 -9.06
C SER A 145 3.30 10.53 -7.77
N PHE A 146 4.59 10.22 -7.90
CA PHE A 146 5.49 9.99 -6.77
C PHE A 146 6.73 10.85 -6.90
N ASP A 147 7.07 11.57 -5.83
CA ASP A 147 8.41 12.12 -5.62
C ASP A 147 9.24 11.09 -4.88
N ILE A 148 10.34 10.65 -5.48
CA ILE A 148 11.23 9.62 -4.94
C ILE A 148 12.60 10.24 -4.67
N HIS A 149 13.22 9.92 -3.55
CA HIS A 149 14.59 10.29 -3.24
C HIS A 149 15.28 9.21 -2.41
N VAL A 150 16.59 9.27 -2.36
CA VAL A 150 17.43 8.39 -1.55
C VAL A 150 18.02 9.19 -0.41
N GLU A 151 17.92 8.66 0.80
CA GLU A 151 18.68 9.14 1.95
C GLU A 151 19.70 8.10 2.38
N ILE A 152 20.86 8.56 2.80
CA ILE A 152 21.92 7.72 3.36
C ILE A 152 22.04 8.00 4.83
N PHE A 153 22.05 6.94 5.61
CA PHE A 153 22.18 6.99 7.05
C PHE A 153 23.41 6.21 7.50
N GLU A 154 23.99 6.63 8.61
CA GLU A 154 24.91 5.79 9.35
C GLU A 154 24.22 4.48 9.71
N ASP A 155 24.94 3.35 9.59
CA ASP A 155 24.39 2.04 9.92
C ASP A 155 23.99 2.00 11.39
N HIS A 156 22.79 1.54 11.65
CA HIS A 156 22.22 1.46 12.97
C HIS A 156 21.69 0.04 13.23
N PRO A 157 21.87 -0.50 14.44
CA PRO A 157 21.43 -1.86 14.78
C PRO A 157 19.94 -2.17 14.50
N ILE A 158 19.10 -1.15 14.31
CA ILE A 158 17.69 -1.33 13.97
C ILE A 158 17.49 -1.87 12.56
N PHE A 159 18.39 -1.58 11.62
CA PHE A 159 18.25 -2.01 10.23
C PHE A 159 18.32 -3.54 10.05
N PRO A 160 19.20 -4.28 10.77
CA PRO A 160 19.18 -5.73 10.79
C PRO A 160 18.23 -6.34 11.82
N LEU A 161 17.83 -5.56 12.85
CA LEU A 161 17.02 -6.06 13.95
C LEU A 161 15.55 -5.79 13.72
N VAL A 162 14.96 -6.67 12.98
CA VAL A 162 13.51 -6.80 12.99
C VAL A 162 13.12 -7.53 14.28
N THR A 163 13.19 -6.84 15.40
CA THR A 163 12.80 -7.43 16.69
C THR A 163 11.28 -7.42 16.84
N SER A 164 10.74 -8.60 16.99
CA SER A 164 9.35 -8.88 17.30
C SER A 164 8.97 -8.36 18.67
N THR A 165 8.40 -7.18 18.76
CA THR A 165 7.60 -6.81 19.94
C THR A 165 6.14 -6.96 19.57
N SER A 166 5.49 -7.95 20.14
CA SER A 166 4.10 -8.28 19.92
C SER A 166 3.19 -7.32 20.69
N GLN A 167 2.65 -6.30 20.03
CA GLN A 167 1.45 -5.66 20.54
C GLN A 167 0.22 -6.28 19.85
N ALA A 168 -0.81 -6.54 20.62
CA ALA A 168 -2.09 -6.95 20.07
C ALA A 168 -2.68 -5.77 19.29
N PHE A 169 -2.98 -5.96 18.00
CA PHE A 169 -3.72 -4.99 17.25
C PHE A 169 -5.20 -5.10 17.61
N GLU A 170 -5.73 -4.05 18.23
CA GLU A 170 -7.15 -3.75 18.16
C GLU A 170 -7.37 -2.87 16.93
N PHE A 171 -8.41 -3.17 16.15
CA PHE A 171 -8.85 -2.29 15.09
C PHE A 171 -9.36 -1.00 15.75
N GLN A 172 -8.59 0.05 15.64
CA GLN A 172 -8.96 1.40 16.05
C GLN A 172 -8.61 2.34 14.91
N PRO A 173 -9.46 2.40 13.85
CA PRO A 173 -9.25 3.40 12.84
C PRO A 173 -9.50 4.78 13.45
N ASP A 174 -8.53 5.67 13.38
CA ASP A 174 -8.72 7.09 13.71
C ASP A 174 -9.70 7.78 12.73
N ILE A 175 -10.15 7.03 11.74
CA ILE A 175 -11.08 7.49 10.72
C ILE A 175 -12.30 6.59 10.76
N SER A 176 -13.42 7.14 11.19
CA SER A 176 -14.71 6.49 10.99
C SER A 176 -15.04 6.52 9.49
N ILE A 177 -15.05 5.35 8.88
CA ILE A 177 -15.36 5.17 7.46
C ILE A 177 -16.83 4.83 7.32
N ASP A 178 -17.25 3.84 8.05
CA ASP A 178 -18.62 3.35 8.15
C ASP A 178 -18.75 2.50 9.41
N PRO A 179 -19.68 2.82 10.33
CA PRO A 179 -19.83 2.05 11.56
C PRO A 179 -20.09 0.56 11.33
N LYS A 180 -20.76 0.23 10.21
CA LYS A 180 -21.07 -1.17 9.87
C LYS A 180 -19.87 -1.90 9.30
N PHE A 181 -19.04 -1.23 8.51
CA PHE A 181 -17.74 -1.74 8.07
C PHE A 181 -16.84 -2.02 9.28
N GLU A 182 -16.74 -1.08 10.20
CA GLU A 182 -15.95 -1.19 11.42
C GLU A 182 -16.43 -2.36 12.30
N GLU A 183 -17.75 -2.49 12.47
CA GLU A 183 -18.36 -3.60 13.21
C GLU A 183 -17.99 -4.97 12.59
N LEU A 184 -18.04 -5.09 11.27
CA LEU A 184 -17.73 -6.34 10.56
C LEU A 184 -16.25 -6.70 10.68
N ILE A 185 -15.38 -5.73 10.53
CA ILE A 185 -13.94 -5.92 10.70
C ILE A 185 -13.64 -6.31 12.15
N ASN A 186 -14.19 -5.60 13.13
CA ASN A 186 -14.01 -5.91 14.56
C ASN A 186 -14.56 -7.29 14.94
N LYS A 187 -15.71 -7.70 14.41
CA LYS A 187 -16.24 -9.06 14.62
C LYS A 187 -15.28 -10.12 14.09
N GLY A 188 -14.67 -9.90 12.93
CA GLY A 188 -13.65 -10.77 12.37
C GLY A 188 -12.47 -10.98 13.32
N PHE A 189 -12.06 -9.91 14.02
CA PHE A 189 -10.96 -9.97 15.00
C PHE A 189 -11.33 -10.66 16.32
N GLN A 190 -12.47 -10.32 16.89
CA GLN A 190 -12.87 -10.82 18.20
C GLN A 190 -13.14 -12.33 18.22
N GLN A 191 -13.44 -12.92 17.05
CA GLN A 191 -13.65 -14.35 16.90
C GLN A 191 -12.35 -15.15 16.74
N GLN A 192 -11.20 -14.49 16.70
CA GLN A 192 -9.92 -15.20 16.66
C GLN A 192 -9.60 -15.77 18.04
N HIS A 193 -9.40 -17.09 18.09
CA HIS A 193 -8.98 -17.78 19.32
C HIS A 193 -7.62 -17.25 19.79
N PRO A 194 -7.33 -17.12 21.11
CA PRO A 194 -6.04 -16.65 21.61
C PRO A 194 -4.81 -17.38 21.03
N LEU A 195 -4.95 -18.68 20.73
CA LEU A 195 -3.93 -19.48 20.04
C LEU A 195 -3.74 -19.04 18.58
N ASP A 196 -4.80 -18.68 17.88
CA ASP A 196 -4.74 -18.18 16.51
C ASP A 196 -4.07 -16.79 16.46
N GLN A 197 -4.26 -15.97 17.48
CA GLN A 197 -3.52 -14.71 17.61
C GLN A 197 -2.01 -14.95 17.77
N THR A 198 -1.59 -16.02 18.44
CA THR A 198 -0.19 -16.38 18.58
C THR A 198 0.39 -16.93 17.27
N LEU A 199 -0.37 -17.76 16.54
CA LEU A 199 -0.02 -18.25 15.20
C LEU A 199 -0.09 -17.13 14.16
N TYR A 200 -1.07 -16.24 14.27
CA TYR A 200 -1.14 -15.01 13.46
C TYR A 200 0.06 -14.12 13.74
N ARG A 201 0.45 -13.94 14.99
CA ARG A 201 1.69 -13.25 15.39
C ARG A 201 2.93 -13.95 14.83
N ALA A 202 2.99 -15.28 14.83
CA ALA A 202 4.11 -16.04 14.29
C ALA A 202 4.16 -15.98 12.75
N ASN A 203 3.02 -16.04 12.06
CA ASN A 203 2.93 -15.82 10.62
C ASN A 203 3.11 -14.35 10.25
N THR A 204 2.74 -13.44 11.13
CA THR A 204 2.99 -11.99 11.02
C THR A 204 4.44 -11.65 11.35
N ILE A 205 5.24 -12.56 11.90
CA ILE A 205 6.70 -12.40 12.02
C ILE A 205 7.35 -12.21 10.64
N ASN A 206 6.81 -12.82 9.59
CA ASN A 206 7.17 -12.46 8.21
C ASN A 206 6.60 -11.08 7.78
N ASN A 207 5.64 -10.52 8.53
CA ASN A 207 5.09 -9.18 8.38
C ASN A 207 5.47 -8.30 9.59
N LEU A 208 6.71 -8.31 9.97
CA LEU A 208 7.35 -7.55 11.08
C LEU A 208 7.18 -6.02 10.99
N PHE A 209 6.42 -5.60 10.03
CA PHE A 209 6.29 -4.21 9.59
C PHE A 209 5.36 -3.36 10.45
N THR A 210 4.62 -3.97 11.36
CA THR A 210 3.62 -3.25 12.18
C THR A 210 4.13 -2.84 13.55
N VAL A 211 5.36 -3.23 13.91
CA VAL A 211 5.86 -3.07 15.28
C VAL A 211 7.13 -2.25 15.37
N LEU A 212 7.75 -1.93 14.24
CA LEU A 212 8.90 -1.03 14.27
C LEU A 212 8.40 0.42 14.50
N PRO A 213 9.13 1.19 15.35
CA PRO A 213 8.84 2.61 15.46
C PRO A 213 8.84 3.23 14.07
N LYS A 214 7.94 4.18 13.84
CA LYS A 214 7.92 4.92 12.58
C LYS A 214 9.31 5.50 12.36
N PHE A 215 9.73 5.58 11.11
CA PHE A 215 11.08 6.05 10.77
C PHE A 215 11.40 7.40 11.42
N ASN A 216 10.38 8.27 11.54
CA ASN A 216 10.49 9.58 12.18
C ASN A 216 10.80 9.51 13.70
N ASP A 217 10.48 8.39 14.35
CA ASP A 217 10.74 8.20 15.79
C ASP A 217 12.19 7.74 16.06
N LEU A 218 12.91 7.37 15.00
CA LEU A 218 14.29 6.93 15.07
C LEU A 218 15.24 8.13 15.00
N LYS A 219 16.13 8.24 15.96
CA LYS A 219 17.21 9.22 15.93
C LYS A 219 18.36 8.72 15.06
N LEU A 220 18.14 8.66 13.77
CA LEU A 220 19.13 8.23 12.79
C LEU A 220 20.00 9.42 12.36
N ASN A 221 21.29 9.18 12.21
CA ASN A 221 22.20 10.16 11.65
C ASN A 221 22.14 10.13 10.12
N LYS A 222 21.44 11.11 9.51
CA LYS A 222 21.37 11.28 8.07
C LYS A 222 22.66 11.91 7.56
N LEU A 223 23.31 11.25 6.64
CA LEU A 223 24.58 11.63 6.03
C LEU A 223 24.39 12.35 4.71
N TYR A 224 23.37 11.94 3.92
CA TYR A 224 23.13 12.49 2.59
C TYR A 224 21.64 12.39 2.20
N GLU A 225 21.21 13.27 1.31
CA GLU A 225 19.89 13.23 0.67
C GLU A 225 20.04 13.59 -0.81
N SER A 226 19.55 12.75 -1.69
CA SER A 226 19.59 12.98 -3.14
C SER A 226 18.53 14.01 -3.58
N PRO A 227 18.70 14.63 -4.76
CA PRO A 227 17.60 15.28 -5.45
C PRO A 227 16.42 14.31 -5.63
N LYS A 228 15.21 14.88 -5.75
CA LYS A 228 13.99 14.11 -6.00
C LYS A 228 13.83 13.81 -7.48
N ILE A 229 13.26 12.63 -7.77
CA ILE A 229 12.78 12.25 -9.09
C ILE A 229 11.26 12.17 -8.99
N THR A 230 10.53 12.85 -9.88
CA THR A 230 9.08 12.75 -9.97
C THR A 230 8.69 11.72 -11.03
N VAL A 231 7.87 10.76 -10.64
CA VAL A 231 7.26 9.76 -11.51
C VAL A 231 5.79 10.10 -11.66
N ASP A 232 5.39 10.64 -12.80
CA ASP A 232 4.00 11.03 -13.10
C ASP A 232 3.25 9.82 -13.70
N LEU A 233 2.28 9.30 -12.95
CA LEU A 233 1.46 8.16 -13.37
C LEU A 233 0.31 8.57 -14.31
N ASN A 234 -0.01 9.86 -14.43
CA ASN A 234 -0.97 10.39 -15.38
C ASN A 234 -0.37 10.71 -16.76
N GLY A 235 0.91 10.39 -16.94
CA GLY A 235 1.66 10.50 -18.18
C GLY A 235 2.43 9.23 -18.53
N PRO A 236 3.15 9.24 -19.65
CA PRO A 236 4.07 8.15 -19.99
C PRO A 236 5.25 8.12 -19.04
N VAL A 237 5.52 6.98 -18.42
CA VAL A 237 6.62 6.79 -17.48
C VAL A 237 7.82 6.14 -18.17
N ASP A 238 8.96 6.83 -18.21
CA ASP A 238 10.24 6.20 -18.52
C ASP A 238 10.85 5.58 -17.26
N GLN A 239 10.64 4.29 -17.08
CA GLN A 239 11.15 3.57 -15.91
C GLN A 239 12.67 3.55 -15.84
N SER A 240 13.37 3.69 -16.98
CA SER A 240 14.83 3.74 -17.01
C SER A 240 15.41 5.03 -16.42
N ALA A 241 14.61 6.09 -16.37
CA ALA A 241 14.97 7.36 -15.76
C ALA A 241 14.85 7.35 -14.21
N ILE A 242 14.27 6.31 -13.62
CA ILE A 242 14.18 6.18 -12.16
C ILE A 242 15.53 5.68 -11.63
N ARG A 243 16.50 6.58 -11.61
CA ARG A 243 17.90 6.30 -11.28
C ARG A 243 18.54 7.45 -10.51
N PHE A 244 19.27 7.10 -9.47
CA PHE A 244 20.06 8.01 -8.65
C PHE A 244 21.55 7.69 -8.83
N THR A 245 22.35 8.73 -9.03
CA THR A 245 23.82 8.64 -9.01
C THR A 245 24.30 9.53 -7.87
N ILE A 246 24.90 8.93 -6.85
CA ILE A 246 25.43 9.64 -5.70
C ILE A 246 26.94 9.67 -5.84
N PRO A 247 27.57 10.86 -5.97
CA PRO A 247 29.00 10.98 -6.18
C PRO A 247 29.80 10.34 -5.05
N LYS A 248 30.90 9.67 -5.40
CA LYS A 248 31.82 9.11 -4.42
C LYS A 248 32.29 10.12 -3.37
N SER A 249 32.42 11.39 -3.74
CA SER A 249 32.82 12.48 -2.85
C SER A 249 31.85 12.70 -1.66
N GLU A 250 30.61 12.22 -1.79
CA GLU A 250 29.61 12.29 -0.73
C GLU A 250 29.79 11.17 0.32
N PHE A 251 30.72 10.24 0.11
CA PHE A 251 30.94 9.04 0.94
C PHE A 251 32.24 9.08 1.74
N ASP A 252 32.71 10.24 2.14
CA ASP A 252 33.88 10.35 3.04
C ASP A 252 33.49 10.06 4.52
N PHE A 253 32.86 8.90 4.72
CA PHE A 253 32.41 8.46 6.04
C PHE A 253 33.29 7.34 6.55
N PRO A 254 33.75 7.41 7.80
CA PRO A 254 34.52 6.34 8.43
C PRO A 254 33.63 5.15 8.87
N TYR A 255 32.32 5.21 8.60
CA TYR A 255 31.31 4.27 9.11
C TYR A 255 30.69 3.45 7.99
N THR A 256 30.09 2.31 8.38
CA THR A 256 29.11 1.61 7.55
C THR A 256 27.85 2.46 7.42
N TYR A 257 27.18 2.37 6.26
CA TYR A 257 25.98 3.15 6.00
C TYR A 257 24.92 2.32 5.29
N VAL A 258 23.69 2.80 5.32
CA VAL A 258 22.56 2.23 4.59
C VAL A 258 21.93 3.30 3.71
N ALA A 259 21.55 2.91 2.50
CA ALA A 259 20.75 3.74 1.61
C ALA A 259 19.28 3.34 1.75
N VAL A 260 18.42 4.33 1.89
CA VAL A 260 16.97 4.13 2.02
C VAL A 260 16.25 4.93 0.96
N VAL A 261 15.36 4.28 0.23
CA VAL A 261 14.52 4.93 -0.77
C VAL A 261 13.24 5.42 -0.09
N PHE A 262 13.00 6.72 -0.18
CA PHE A 262 11.77 7.36 0.31
C PHE A 262 10.93 7.87 -0.84
N TRP A 263 9.63 7.97 -0.59
CA TRP A 263 8.70 8.54 -1.54
C TRP A 263 7.60 9.35 -0.87
N THR A 264 7.07 10.29 -1.62
CA THR A 264 5.83 11.01 -1.31
C THR A 264 4.90 10.85 -2.50
N ALA A 265 3.74 10.25 -2.30
CA ALA A 265 2.71 10.19 -3.32
C ALA A 265 1.92 11.49 -3.34
N HIS A 266 1.75 12.07 -4.51
CA HIS A 266 0.81 13.14 -4.79
C HIS A 266 -0.50 12.48 -5.21
N MET A 267 -1.47 12.47 -4.32
CA MET A 267 -2.70 11.72 -4.49
C MET A 267 -3.65 12.43 -5.47
N TYR A 268 -4.11 13.62 -5.12
CA TYR A 268 -4.97 14.46 -5.94
C TYR A 268 -4.89 15.90 -5.45
N ASP A 269 -4.79 16.89 -6.38
CA ASP A 269 -4.61 18.30 -6.08
C ASP A 269 -3.48 18.53 -5.05
N ASN A 270 -3.77 19.04 -3.88
CA ASN A 270 -2.78 19.30 -2.82
C ASN A 270 -2.69 18.20 -1.76
N VAL A 271 -3.38 17.07 -1.97
CA VAL A 271 -3.31 15.93 -1.05
C VAL A 271 -2.07 15.10 -1.33
N THR A 272 -1.26 14.90 -0.31
CA THR A 272 -0.05 14.06 -0.37
C THR A 272 -0.07 12.96 0.68
N MET A 273 0.65 11.89 0.41
CA MET A 273 0.90 10.79 1.33
C MET A 273 2.40 10.54 1.40
N ASN A 274 3.00 10.79 2.54
CA ASN A 274 4.42 10.51 2.75
C ASN A 274 4.60 9.09 3.28
N VAL A 275 5.54 8.34 2.72
CA VAL A 275 5.83 6.99 3.15
C VAL A 275 6.13 6.87 4.66
N ARG A 276 6.76 7.89 5.24
CA ARG A 276 7.13 7.92 6.66
C ARG A 276 5.93 7.96 7.62
N ASP A 277 4.77 8.41 7.12
CA ASP A 277 3.54 8.51 7.89
C ASP A 277 2.64 7.28 7.71
N THR A 278 3.06 6.33 6.89
CA THR A 278 2.34 5.12 6.54
C THR A 278 3.04 3.88 7.08
N TRP A 279 2.35 2.75 6.99
CA TRP A 279 2.89 1.45 7.29
C TRP A 279 4.13 1.08 6.43
N TRP A 280 4.22 1.56 5.17
CA TRP A 280 5.41 1.40 4.33
C TRP A 280 6.64 2.16 4.83
N GLY A 281 6.45 3.14 5.72
CA GLY A 281 7.54 3.89 6.35
C GLY A 281 8.41 3.08 7.30
N ASN A 282 8.23 1.77 7.31
CA ASN A 282 9.09 0.86 8.03
C ASN A 282 10.47 0.77 7.33
N PRO A 283 11.57 1.06 8.03
CA PRO A 283 12.90 1.11 7.44
C PRO A 283 13.37 -0.22 6.83
N ALA A 284 12.77 -1.35 7.21
CA ALA A 284 13.18 -2.65 6.69
C ALA A 284 12.77 -2.89 5.22
N LYS A 285 11.88 -2.09 4.65
CA LYS A 285 11.32 -2.36 3.31
C LYS A 285 12.10 -1.76 2.15
N THR A 286 12.76 -0.65 2.39
CA THR A 286 13.43 0.12 1.35
C THR A 286 14.92 0.31 1.62
N VAL A 287 15.46 -0.50 2.52
CA VAL A 287 16.88 -0.46 2.89
C VAL A 287 17.70 -1.27 1.89
N LEU A 288 18.66 -0.60 1.29
CA LEU A 288 19.68 -1.22 0.47
C LEU A 288 20.96 -1.32 1.32
N PRO A 289 21.27 -2.50 1.88
CA PRO A 289 22.39 -2.64 2.80
C PRO A 289 23.70 -2.40 2.07
N HIS A 290 24.55 -1.59 2.66
CA HIS A 290 25.91 -1.40 2.20
C HIS A 290 26.89 -1.34 3.37
N THR A 291 28.03 -2.00 3.23
CA THR A 291 28.98 -2.21 4.34
C THR A 291 30.33 -1.54 4.13
N ARG A 292 30.60 -0.85 3.02
CA ARG A 292 31.93 -0.29 2.72
C ARG A 292 31.82 1.02 1.93
N THR A 293 32.78 1.90 2.13
CA THR A 293 32.97 3.09 1.29
C THR A 293 33.12 2.68 -0.15
N PRO A 294 32.32 3.19 -1.09
CA PRO A 294 32.38 2.82 -2.49
C PRO A 294 33.69 3.28 -3.14
N ASN A 295 34.19 2.48 -4.09
CA ASN A 295 35.33 2.85 -4.91
C ASN A 295 34.94 3.74 -6.12
N ALA A 296 33.64 3.85 -6.39
CA ALA A 296 33.04 4.60 -7.47
C ALA A 296 31.80 5.34 -6.97
N ASP A 297 31.12 6.08 -7.85
CA ASP A 297 29.81 6.65 -7.56
C ASP A 297 28.81 5.53 -7.25
N LEU A 298 27.91 5.77 -6.29
CA LEU A 298 26.85 4.85 -5.97
C LEU A 298 25.69 5.07 -6.94
N GLU A 299 25.35 4.04 -7.70
CA GLU A 299 24.18 4.01 -8.56
C GLU A 299 23.06 3.20 -7.90
N ILE A 300 21.87 3.80 -7.82
CA ILE A 300 20.64 3.14 -7.34
C ILE A 300 19.57 3.36 -8.40
N TRP A 301 18.94 2.28 -8.86
CA TRP A 301 17.90 2.39 -9.88
C TRP A 301 16.80 1.36 -9.67
N TYR A 302 15.59 1.70 -10.14
CA TYR A 302 14.50 0.74 -10.23
C TYR A 302 14.68 -0.14 -11.47
N ASP A 303 14.66 -1.46 -11.29
CA ASP A 303 14.76 -2.45 -12.36
C ASP A 303 13.38 -3.08 -12.62
N PRO A 304 12.67 -2.67 -13.69
CA PRO A 304 11.33 -3.19 -13.97
C PRO A 304 11.30 -4.68 -14.31
N ALA A 305 12.43 -5.25 -14.73
CA ALA A 305 12.50 -6.69 -15.06
C ALA A 305 12.36 -7.58 -13.82
N ILE A 306 12.71 -7.07 -12.65
CA ILE A 306 12.59 -7.79 -11.38
C ILE A 306 11.66 -7.05 -10.39
N THR A 307 11.10 -5.91 -10.80
CA THR A 307 10.24 -5.05 -10.00
C THR A 307 10.87 -4.68 -8.64
N ASP A 308 12.16 -4.36 -8.63
CA ASP A 308 12.93 -4.10 -7.42
C ASP A 308 14.04 -3.08 -7.67
N TRP A 309 14.64 -2.58 -6.59
CA TRP A 309 15.76 -1.68 -6.63
C TRP A 309 17.09 -2.41 -6.81
N ARG A 310 17.93 -1.87 -7.65
CA ARG A 310 19.31 -2.30 -7.83
C ARG A 310 20.27 -1.28 -7.27
N LEU A 311 21.43 -1.77 -6.83
CA LEU A 311 22.53 -0.97 -6.33
C LEU A 311 23.83 -1.43 -6.94
N LYS A 312 24.67 -0.46 -7.34
CA LYS A 312 26.02 -0.69 -7.86
C LYS A 312 26.94 0.42 -7.38
N TYR A 313 28.20 0.06 -7.07
CA TYR A 313 29.29 0.97 -6.64
C TYR A 313 30.65 0.48 -7.15
#